data_5add3d072698e499dab3e32b4660b10b
#
_entry.id   5add3d072698e499dab3e32b4660b10b
#
_cell.length_a   1.000
_cell.length_b   1.000
_cell.length_c   1.000
_cell.angle_alpha   90.00
_cell.angle_beta   90.00
_cell.angle_gamma   90.00
#
_symmetry.space_group_name_H-M   'P 1'
#
loop_
_entity.id
_entity.type
_entity.pdbx_description
1 polymer ?
#
loop_
_entity_poly.entity_id
_entity_poly.type
_entity_poly.pdbx_seq_one_letter_code
_entity_poly.pdbx_strand_id
1 'polypeptide(L)'
;ILDEESTLHNCDNPEDKVNDGSIQFDNVSFSYIDDKEKECLKNINLNIPSGSTLGIIGGTGSGKSSLVQLIPRLYDVTEGSVKIGGVDVRDIDIYTLRNEVAMVLQKNVLFSGTIKENLRWGNKEATDEEIIHACELAQADPFVQTFPKKYNTYIEQGGTNVSGGQKQRLCIARALLKKPKILILDDSTSAVDTKTDALIRKAFKDEIPDTTKIIIAQRISSVQ
;
A
#
# COMPACT_ATOMS: atom_id res chain seq x y z
N ILE A 1 19.06 13.44 -15.93
CA ILE A 1 18.59 12.60 -14.79
C ILE A 1 18.96 13.28 -13.46
N LEU A 2 20.15 13.86 -13.29
CA LEU A 2 20.56 14.50 -12.03
C LEU A 2 19.98 15.91 -11.82
N ASP A 3 19.46 16.54 -12.85
CA ASP A 3 18.89 17.89 -12.83
C ASP A 3 17.35 17.88 -12.97
N GLU A 4 16.72 16.72 -12.82
CA GLU A 4 15.27 16.58 -12.94
C GLU A 4 14.64 16.80 -11.55
N GLU A 5 13.89 17.86 -11.40
CA GLU A 5 13.18 18.20 -10.17
C GLU A 5 11.78 17.57 -10.16
N SER A 6 11.28 17.22 -8.98
CA SER A 6 9.91 16.73 -8.82
C SER A 6 8.92 17.84 -9.18
N THR A 7 7.89 17.49 -9.93
CA THR A 7 6.76 18.39 -10.19
C THR A 7 5.77 18.47 -9.01
N LEU A 8 5.91 17.58 -8.01
CA LEU A 8 5.08 17.55 -6.82
C LEU A 8 5.76 18.34 -5.69
N HIS A 9 5.14 19.41 -5.26
CA HIS A 9 5.60 20.27 -4.17
C HIS A 9 4.50 20.41 -3.12
N ASN A 10 4.90 20.66 -1.87
CA ASN A 10 3.95 21.06 -0.84
C ASN A 10 3.41 22.47 -1.15
N CYS A 11 2.16 22.72 -0.73
CA CYS A 11 1.64 24.09 -0.67
C CYS A 11 2.38 24.90 0.41
N ASP A 12 2.14 26.21 0.49
CA ASP A 12 2.86 27.11 1.41
C ASP A 12 2.65 26.76 2.91
N ASN A 13 1.48 26.23 3.27
CA ASN A 13 1.12 25.86 4.64
C ASN A 13 0.42 24.49 4.63
N PRO A 14 1.15 23.39 4.40
CA PRO A 14 0.54 22.06 4.34
C PRO A 14 0.10 21.59 5.72
N GLU A 15 -1.00 20.85 5.76
CA GLU A 15 -1.44 20.14 6.95
C GLU A 15 -0.42 19.05 7.34
N ASP A 16 0.00 19.06 8.58
CA ASP A 16 0.99 18.12 9.13
C ASP A 16 0.36 16.86 9.75
N LYS A 17 -0.95 16.68 9.55
CA LYS A 17 -1.72 15.57 10.12
C LYS A 17 -2.81 15.09 9.17
N VAL A 18 -2.96 13.77 9.08
CA VAL A 18 -4.12 13.11 8.50
C VAL A 18 -5.10 12.74 9.62
N ASN A 19 -6.35 13.19 9.54
CA ASN A 19 -7.34 13.00 10.61
C ASN A 19 -7.74 11.52 10.76
N ASP A 20 -8.17 10.90 9.67
CA ASP A 20 -8.60 9.50 9.60
C ASP A 20 -8.30 8.89 8.23
N GLY A 21 -8.68 7.63 8.04
CA GLY A 21 -8.45 6.88 6.80
C GLY A 21 -9.59 7.00 5.77
N SER A 22 -10.52 7.96 5.90
CA SER A 22 -11.55 8.17 4.88
C SER A 22 -10.94 8.72 3.60
N ILE A 23 -11.49 8.29 2.44
CA ILE A 23 -10.98 8.69 1.13
C ILE A 23 -12.17 9.14 0.28
N GLN A 24 -12.04 10.29 -0.36
CA GLN A 24 -13.05 10.82 -1.27
C GLN A 24 -12.39 11.23 -2.59
N PHE A 25 -12.94 10.73 -3.69
CA PHE A 25 -12.67 11.18 -5.04
C PHE A 25 -13.85 12.03 -5.49
N ASP A 26 -13.61 13.25 -5.95
CA ASP A 26 -14.60 14.26 -6.28
C ASP A 26 -14.36 14.71 -7.73
N ASN A 27 -15.17 14.19 -8.67
CA ASN A 27 -15.06 14.44 -10.11
C ASN A 27 -13.63 14.27 -10.66
N VAL A 28 -12.91 13.23 -10.21
CA VAL A 28 -11.51 13.01 -10.54
C VAL A 28 -11.34 12.52 -11.97
N SER A 29 -10.59 13.28 -12.77
CA SER A 29 -10.00 12.84 -14.03
C SER A 29 -8.48 12.85 -13.94
N PHE A 30 -7.83 11.90 -14.61
CA PHE A 30 -6.37 11.77 -14.57
C PHE A 30 -5.77 11.27 -15.88
N SER A 31 -4.69 11.92 -16.32
CA SER A 31 -3.82 11.50 -17.41
C SER A 31 -2.35 11.58 -16.97
N TYR A 32 -1.52 10.61 -17.39
CA TYR A 32 -0.07 10.64 -17.16
C TYR A 32 0.68 11.67 -18.00
N ILE A 33 0.06 12.08 -19.09
CA ILE A 33 0.52 13.17 -19.96
C ILE A 33 -0.60 14.20 -19.97
N ASP A 34 -0.26 15.47 -20.00
CA ASP A 34 -1.24 16.56 -20.00
C ASP A 34 -2.01 16.59 -21.33
N ASP A 35 -2.84 15.57 -21.55
CA ASP A 35 -3.62 15.33 -22.76
C ASP A 35 -5.00 14.76 -22.35
N LYS A 36 -6.04 15.59 -22.49
CA LYS A 36 -7.42 15.20 -22.14
C LYS A 36 -7.97 14.04 -22.98
N GLU A 37 -7.43 13.79 -24.17
CA GLU A 37 -7.87 12.65 -25.01
C GLU A 37 -7.31 11.32 -24.47
N LYS A 38 -6.27 11.37 -23.65
CA LYS A 38 -5.57 10.19 -23.08
C LYS A 38 -5.79 10.00 -21.58
N GLU A 39 -6.91 10.51 -21.08
CA GLU A 39 -7.31 10.27 -19.69
C GLU A 39 -7.53 8.78 -19.42
N CYS A 40 -6.86 8.25 -18.42
CA CYS A 40 -7.03 6.88 -17.95
C CYS A 40 -8.09 6.77 -16.85
N LEU A 41 -8.46 7.89 -16.20
CA LEU A 41 -9.58 8.02 -15.28
C LEU A 41 -10.43 9.21 -15.70
N LYS A 42 -11.77 9.04 -15.68
CA LYS A 42 -12.73 10.07 -16.11
C LYS A 42 -13.88 10.19 -15.11
N ASN A 43 -14.06 11.40 -14.56
CA ASN A 43 -15.18 11.75 -13.68
C ASN A 43 -15.42 10.74 -12.56
N ILE A 44 -14.37 10.28 -11.90
CA ILE A 44 -14.49 9.32 -10.79
C ILE A 44 -15.05 10.03 -9.56
N ASN A 45 -16.15 9.50 -9.06
CA ASN A 45 -16.78 9.91 -7.81
C ASN A 45 -16.87 8.68 -6.89
N LEU A 46 -16.18 8.72 -5.77
CA LEU A 46 -16.08 7.59 -4.85
C LEU A 46 -15.89 8.09 -3.44
N ASN A 47 -16.63 7.52 -2.49
CA ASN A 47 -16.47 7.79 -1.06
C ASN A 47 -16.21 6.48 -0.32
N ILE A 48 -15.08 6.40 0.38
CA ILE A 48 -14.62 5.24 1.14
C ILE A 48 -14.55 5.65 2.60
N PRO A 49 -15.45 5.15 3.48
CA PRO A 49 -15.40 5.46 4.91
C PRO A 49 -14.12 4.94 5.56
N SER A 50 -13.66 5.65 6.61
CA SER A 50 -12.52 5.19 7.42
C SER A 50 -12.79 3.80 8.00
N GLY A 51 -11.76 2.94 8.05
CA GLY A 51 -11.84 1.57 8.56
C GLY A 51 -12.52 0.56 7.61
N SER A 52 -13.12 1.02 6.49
CA SER A 52 -13.79 0.13 5.56
C SER A 52 -12.80 -0.67 4.69
N THR A 53 -13.31 -1.72 4.06
CA THR A 53 -12.56 -2.51 3.07
C THR A 53 -13.22 -2.36 1.71
N LEU A 54 -12.47 -1.86 0.73
CA LEU A 54 -12.91 -1.72 -0.66
C LEU A 54 -12.19 -2.74 -1.55
N GLY A 55 -12.93 -3.53 -2.29
CA GLY A 55 -12.42 -4.38 -3.37
C GLY A 55 -12.54 -3.68 -4.73
N ILE A 56 -11.44 -3.57 -5.48
CA ILE A 56 -11.43 -3.04 -6.84
C ILE A 56 -11.10 -4.17 -7.81
N ILE A 57 -12.04 -4.45 -8.74
CA ILE A 57 -11.90 -5.53 -9.71
C ILE A 57 -11.94 -4.95 -11.12
N GLY A 58 -11.13 -5.49 -12.01
CA GLY A 58 -11.14 -5.11 -13.42
C GLY A 58 -9.96 -5.70 -14.19
N GLY A 59 -10.05 -5.72 -15.50
CA GLY A 59 -8.99 -6.19 -16.40
C GLY A 59 -7.71 -5.35 -16.34
N THR A 60 -6.65 -5.86 -16.96
CA THR A 60 -5.40 -5.12 -17.16
C THR A 60 -5.68 -3.84 -17.96
N GLY A 61 -5.06 -2.73 -17.58
CA GLY A 61 -5.25 -1.44 -18.27
C GLY A 61 -6.53 -0.67 -17.92
N SER A 62 -7.35 -1.14 -16.96
CA SER A 62 -8.59 -0.46 -16.56
C SER A 62 -8.42 0.70 -15.57
N GLY A 63 -7.20 1.18 -15.34
CA GLY A 63 -6.93 2.35 -14.49
C GLY A 63 -6.87 2.08 -12.98
N LYS A 64 -6.99 0.82 -12.51
CA LYS A 64 -7.00 0.49 -11.07
C LYS A 64 -5.77 0.99 -10.32
N SER A 65 -4.58 0.66 -10.84
CA SER A 65 -3.32 1.09 -10.23
C SER A 65 -3.17 2.62 -10.29
N SER A 66 -3.63 3.25 -11.38
CA SER A 66 -3.65 4.71 -11.49
C SER A 66 -4.52 5.34 -10.41
N LEU A 67 -5.73 4.79 -10.18
CA LEU A 67 -6.64 5.28 -9.15
C LEU A 67 -6.00 5.28 -7.76
N VAL A 68 -5.40 4.15 -7.36
CA VAL A 68 -4.82 4.04 -6.01
C VAL A 68 -3.52 4.82 -5.85
N GLN A 69 -2.79 5.09 -6.93
CA GLN A 69 -1.57 5.92 -6.90
C GLN A 69 -1.86 7.40 -6.62
N LEU A 70 -3.07 7.88 -6.85
CA LEU A 70 -3.50 9.24 -6.50
C LEU A 70 -3.68 9.41 -4.98
N ILE A 71 -3.96 8.34 -4.24
CA ILE A 71 -4.18 8.39 -2.79
C ILE A 71 -2.92 8.85 -2.03
N PRO A 72 -1.71 8.24 -2.22
CA PRO A 72 -0.47 8.74 -1.62
C PRO A 72 0.13 9.91 -2.41
N ARG A 73 -0.63 10.52 -3.31
CA ARG A 73 -0.18 11.62 -4.17
C ARG A 73 1.16 11.28 -4.86
N LEU A 74 1.19 10.13 -5.59
CA LEU A 74 2.31 9.85 -6.51
C LEU A 74 2.18 10.66 -7.80
N TYR A 75 0.97 11.13 -8.09
CA TYR A 75 0.62 12.06 -9.16
C TYR A 75 -0.48 12.99 -8.67
N ASP A 76 -0.55 14.20 -9.19
CA ASP A 76 -1.69 15.09 -9.01
C ASP A 76 -2.78 14.78 -10.05
N VAL A 77 -4.04 15.00 -9.69
CA VAL A 77 -5.17 14.82 -10.59
C VAL A 77 -5.17 15.90 -11.68
N THR A 78 -5.66 15.55 -12.88
CA THR A 78 -5.84 16.53 -13.97
C THR A 78 -7.06 17.42 -13.71
N GLU A 79 -8.14 16.84 -13.19
CA GLU A 79 -9.35 17.55 -12.79
C GLU A 79 -9.92 16.94 -11.51
N GLY A 80 -10.65 17.73 -10.73
CA GLY A 80 -11.26 17.30 -9.48
C GLY A 80 -10.31 17.31 -8.28
N SER A 81 -10.63 16.52 -7.27
CA SER A 81 -9.85 16.43 -6.03
C SER A 81 -9.90 15.04 -5.40
N VAL A 82 -8.80 14.66 -4.74
CA VAL A 82 -8.73 13.50 -3.86
C VAL A 82 -8.54 14.01 -2.44
N LYS A 83 -9.41 13.58 -1.52
CA LYS A 83 -9.35 13.99 -0.11
C LYS A 83 -9.11 12.79 0.79
N ILE A 84 -8.30 12.96 1.83
CA ILE A 84 -8.07 11.99 2.89
C ILE A 84 -8.33 12.65 4.23
N GLY A 85 -9.16 12.01 5.07
CA GLY A 85 -9.58 12.62 6.34
C GLY A 85 -10.28 13.97 6.15
N GLY A 86 -10.93 14.18 5.00
CA GLY A 86 -11.62 15.41 4.61
C GLY A 86 -10.72 16.52 4.01
N VAL A 87 -9.39 16.33 3.97
CA VAL A 87 -8.41 17.30 3.43
C VAL A 87 -7.93 16.87 2.06
N ASP A 88 -7.83 17.80 1.11
CA ASP A 88 -7.26 17.53 -0.22
C ASP A 88 -5.80 17.06 -0.08
N VAL A 89 -5.41 16.02 -0.80
CA VAL A 89 -4.04 15.48 -0.73
C VAL A 89 -2.97 16.49 -1.14
N ARG A 90 -3.36 17.55 -1.86
CA ARG A 90 -2.47 18.64 -2.27
C ARG A 90 -2.17 19.61 -1.12
N ASP A 91 -3.05 19.66 -0.12
CA ASP A 91 -2.94 20.52 1.06
C ASP A 91 -2.31 19.79 2.26
N ILE A 92 -2.00 18.50 2.13
CA ILE A 92 -1.31 17.71 3.17
C ILE A 92 0.19 17.66 2.84
N ASP A 93 1.04 17.76 3.87
CA ASP A 93 2.47 17.51 3.71
C ASP A 93 2.71 16.13 3.09
N ILE A 94 3.51 16.07 2.04
CA ILE A 94 3.74 14.85 1.24
C ILE A 94 4.32 13.71 2.09
N TYR A 95 5.23 14.02 3.03
CA TYR A 95 5.82 13.01 3.90
C TYR A 95 4.80 12.51 4.91
N THR A 96 4.03 13.40 5.52
CA THR A 96 2.93 13.07 6.42
C THR A 96 1.91 12.18 5.72
N LEU A 97 1.42 12.58 4.55
CA LEU A 97 0.48 11.79 3.76
C LEU A 97 1.03 10.39 3.46
N ARG A 98 2.25 10.31 2.94
CA ARG A 98 2.88 9.04 2.57
C ARG A 98 3.24 8.17 3.76
N ASN A 99 3.38 8.73 4.96
CA ASN A 99 3.55 7.95 6.18
C ASN A 99 2.25 7.28 6.63
N GLU A 100 1.11 7.90 6.39
CA GLU A 100 -0.21 7.37 6.74
C GLU A 100 -0.79 6.41 5.68
N VAL A 101 -0.18 6.33 4.49
CA VAL A 101 -0.58 5.42 3.42
C VAL A 101 0.52 4.39 3.18
N ALA A 102 0.21 3.11 3.35
CA ALA A 102 1.09 2.02 2.96
C ALA A 102 0.57 1.34 1.69
N MET A 103 1.48 1.03 0.78
CA MET A 103 1.15 0.36 -0.48
C MET A 103 2.02 -0.87 -0.68
N VAL A 104 1.39 -2.02 -0.93
CA VAL A 104 2.03 -3.25 -1.36
C VAL A 104 1.75 -3.44 -2.84
N LEU A 105 2.79 -3.29 -3.65
CA LEU A 105 2.69 -3.33 -5.11
C LEU A 105 2.62 -4.77 -5.64
N GLN A 106 2.13 -4.95 -6.86
CA GLN A 106 2.13 -6.23 -7.56
C GLN A 106 3.56 -6.80 -7.70
N LYS A 107 4.55 -5.95 -8.02
CA LYS A 107 5.96 -6.34 -8.05
C LYS A 107 6.60 -6.07 -6.69
N ASN A 108 6.64 -7.10 -5.88
CA ASN A 108 7.24 -7.05 -4.55
C ASN A 108 8.77 -7.08 -4.63
N VAL A 109 9.42 -6.13 -3.95
CA VAL A 109 10.88 -6.03 -3.89
C VAL A 109 11.36 -6.14 -2.45
N LEU A 110 12.33 -7.03 -2.25
CA LEU A 110 13.13 -7.10 -1.02
C LEU A 110 14.56 -6.67 -1.36
N PHE A 111 15.20 -6.03 -0.40
CA PHE A 111 16.58 -5.56 -0.54
C PHE A 111 17.55 -6.58 0.05
N SER A 112 18.81 -6.50 -0.34
CA SER A 112 19.89 -7.28 0.29
C SER A 112 19.98 -6.92 1.76
N GLY A 113 20.06 -7.92 2.63
CA GLY A 113 20.08 -7.75 4.07
C GLY A 113 19.26 -8.83 4.79
N THR A 114 19.15 -8.79 6.09
CA THR A 114 18.35 -9.74 6.86
C THR A 114 16.84 -9.50 6.64
N ILE A 115 16.01 -10.50 6.97
CA ILE A 115 14.54 -10.33 7.01
C ILE A 115 14.19 -9.16 7.92
N LYS A 116 14.81 -9.08 9.10
CA LYS A 116 14.58 -8.02 10.08
C LYS A 116 14.89 -6.62 9.52
N GLU A 117 16.02 -6.46 8.83
CA GLU A 117 16.38 -5.20 8.17
C GLU A 117 15.37 -4.83 7.08
N ASN A 118 14.94 -5.80 6.28
CA ASN A 118 13.89 -5.58 5.26
C ASN A 118 12.56 -5.12 5.87
N LEU A 119 12.18 -5.64 7.02
CA LEU A 119 10.95 -5.25 7.73
C LEU A 119 11.06 -3.85 8.32
N ARG A 120 12.24 -3.48 8.86
CA ARG A 120 12.51 -2.14 9.40
C ARG A 120 12.49 -1.01 8.36
N TRP A 121 12.45 -1.30 7.07
CA TRP A 121 12.10 -0.29 6.07
C TRP A 121 10.68 0.24 6.24
N GLY A 122 9.79 -0.50 6.88
CA GLY A 122 8.45 -0.01 7.26
C GLY A 122 8.47 0.92 8.46
N ASN A 123 9.30 0.58 9.47
CA ASN A 123 9.53 1.40 10.66
C ASN A 123 10.91 1.07 11.24
N LYS A 124 11.84 2.03 11.20
CA LYS A 124 13.23 1.86 11.65
C LYS A 124 13.32 1.55 13.15
N GLU A 125 12.41 2.12 13.93
CA GLU A 125 12.36 2.01 15.39
C GLU A 125 11.52 0.81 15.87
N ALA A 126 11.02 -0.02 14.95
CA ALA A 126 10.21 -1.17 15.33
C ALA A 126 10.96 -2.13 16.25
N THR A 127 10.35 -2.50 17.37
CA THR A 127 10.86 -3.53 18.27
C THR A 127 10.79 -4.92 17.64
N ASP A 128 11.45 -5.88 18.23
CA ASP A 128 11.43 -7.25 17.73
C ASP A 128 10.03 -7.87 17.87
N GLU A 129 9.31 -7.52 18.93
CA GLU A 129 7.92 -7.93 19.15
C GLU A 129 6.98 -7.37 18.09
N GLU A 130 7.12 -6.09 17.73
CA GLU A 130 6.32 -5.48 16.66
C GLU A 130 6.60 -6.13 15.30
N ILE A 131 7.87 -6.47 15.03
CA ILE A 131 8.27 -7.17 13.80
C ILE A 131 7.63 -8.56 13.73
N ILE A 132 7.69 -9.33 14.85
CA ILE A 132 7.08 -10.66 14.92
C ILE A 132 5.57 -10.54 14.74
N HIS A 133 4.91 -9.63 15.46
CA HIS A 133 3.46 -9.42 15.35
C HIS A 133 3.02 -9.06 13.92
N ALA A 134 3.72 -8.13 13.25
CA ALA A 134 3.43 -7.79 11.86
C ALA A 134 3.59 -9.00 10.92
N CYS A 135 4.58 -9.88 11.20
CA CYS A 135 4.76 -11.11 10.44
C CYS A 135 3.68 -12.16 10.72
N GLU A 136 3.17 -12.24 11.93
CA GLU A 136 2.02 -13.09 12.30
C GLU A 136 0.78 -12.66 11.53
N LEU A 137 0.46 -11.36 11.53
CA LEU A 137 -0.68 -10.80 10.78
C LEU A 137 -0.57 -11.08 9.27
N ALA A 138 0.63 -10.95 8.71
CA ALA A 138 0.93 -11.22 7.30
C ALA A 138 1.11 -12.72 7.01
N GLN A 139 0.93 -13.63 7.98
CA GLN A 139 1.21 -15.07 7.86
C GLN A 139 2.64 -15.37 7.40
N ALA A 140 3.58 -14.49 7.75
CA ALA A 140 5.00 -14.63 7.41
C ALA A 140 5.79 -15.38 8.50
N ASP A 141 5.43 -15.21 9.78
CA ASP A 141 6.16 -15.84 10.90
C ASP A 141 6.29 -17.37 10.75
N PRO A 142 5.25 -18.14 10.36
CA PRO A 142 5.37 -19.58 10.26
C PRO A 142 6.51 -20.06 9.36
N PHE A 143 6.75 -19.41 8.23
CA PHE A 143 7.86 -19.81 7.36
C PHE A 143 9.20 -19.20 7.81
N VAL A 144 9.19 -17.99 8.40
CA VAL A 144 10.41 -17.37 8.94
C VAL A 144 11.02 -18.25 10.04
N GLN A 145 10.18 -18.83 10.89
CA GLN A 145 10.62 -19.75 11.95
C GLN A 145 11.27 -21.03 11.40
N THR A 146 11.01 -21.44 10.16
CA THR A 146 11.65 -22.61 9.55
C THR A 146 13.09 -22.34 9.09
N PHE A 147 13.49 -21.09 8.94
CA PHE A 147 14.84 -20.76 8.55
C PHE A 147 15.83 -20.94 9.74
N PRO A 148 17.07 -21.46 9.50
CA PRO A 148 18.05 -21.67 10.57
C PRO A 148 18.36 -20.41 11.37
N LYS A 149 18.36 -19.23 10.73
CA LYS A 149 18.65 -17.93 11.35
C LYS A 149 17.40 -17.11 11.59
N LYS A 150 16.19 -17.68 11.38
CA LYS A 150 14.89 -17.02 11.56
C LYS A 150 14.89 -15.60 10.95
N TYR A 151 14.56 -14.57 11.71
CA TYR A 151 14.54 -13.17 11.29
C TYR A 151 15.92 -12.60 10.88
N ASN A 152 17.01 -13.25 11.30
CA ASN A 152 18.37 -12.90 10.88
C ASN A 152 18.81 -13.63 9.60
N THR A 153 17.89 -14.34 8.92
CA THR A 153 18.14 -14.95 7.62
C THR A 153 18.40 -13.86 6.59
N TYR A 154 19.49 -13.99 5.85
CA TYR A 154 19.87 -13.04 4.80
C TYR A 154 19.00 -13.23 3.58
N ILE A 155 18.48 -12.14 3.06
CA ILE A 155 17.74 -12.04 1.81
C ILE A 155 18.70 -11.50 0.74
N GLU A 156 18.77 -12.19 -0.38
CA GLU A 156 19.52 -11.73 -1.54
C GLU A 156 18.81 -10.60 -2.27
N GLN A 157 19.54 -9.87 -3.10
CA GLN A 157 18.99 -8.76 -3.88
C GLN A 157 17.73 -9.19 -4.66
N GLY A 158 16.65 -8.45 -4.49
CA GLY A 158 15.36 -8.77 -5.11
C GLY A 158 14.64 -9.97 -4.49
N GLY A 159 15.18 -10.58 -3.39
CA GLY A 159 14.57 -11.72 -2.73
C GLY A 159 14.60 -12.99 -3.57
N THR A 160 15.70 -13.27 -4.26
CA THR A 160 15.85 -14.44 -5.15
C THR A 160 15.86 -15.77 -4.39
N ASN A 161 16.22 -15.75 -3.11
CA ASN A 161 16.30 -16.91 -2.24
C ASN A 161 15.02 -17.16 -1.41
N VAL A 162 13.92 -16.49 -1.72
CA VAL A 162 12.59 -16.72 -1.12
C VAL A 162 11.53 -16.87 -2.21
N SER A 163 10.47 -17.64 -1.94
CA SER A 163 9.38 -17.81 -2.90
C SER A 163 8.58 -16.53 -3.11
N GLY A 164 7.82 -16.43 -4.23
CA GLY A 164 6.96 -15.29 -4.52
C GLY A 164 5.96 -15.00 -3.37
N GLY A 165 5.30 -16.04 -2.85
CA GLY A 165 4.37 -15.89 -1.73
C GLY A 165 5.05 -15.51 -0.41
N GLN A 166 6.27 -15.98 -0.15
CA GLN A 166 7.07 -15.55 1.01
C GLN A 166 7.46 -14.08 0.91
N LYS A 167 7.97 -13.67 -0.27
CA LYS A 167 8.30 -12.27 -0.57
C LYS A 167 7.10 -11.36 -0.36
N GLN A 168 5.95 -11.75 -0.85
CA GLN A 168 4.71 -10.99 -0.77
C GLN A 168 4.29 -10.79 0.69
N ARG A 169 4.29 -11.86 1.50
CA ARG A 169 3.94 -11.79 2.92
C ARG A 169 4.93 -10.93 3.71
N LEU A 170 6.22 -10.96 3.40
CA LEU A 170 7.20 -10.04 4.01
C LEU A 170 6.94 -8.58 3.62
N CYS A 171 6.54 -8.30 2.38
CA CYS A 171 6.17 -6.95 1.96
C CYS A 171 4.89 -6.46 2.64
N ILE A 172 3.90 -7.34 2.88
CA ILE A 172 2.72 -7.03 3.67
C ILE A 172 3.10 -6.71 5.12
N ALA A 173 3.93 -7.56 5.77
CA ALA A 173 4.41 -7.32 7.13
C ALA A 173 5.15 -5.97 7.24
N ARG A 174 6.00 -5.64 6.26
CA ARG A 174 6.69 -4.35 6.17
C ARG A 174 5.72 -3.18 6.09
N ALA A 175 4.64 -3.31 5.32
CA ALA A 175 3.60 -2.28 5.21
C ALA A 175 2.83 -2.10 6.52
N LEU A 176 2.53 -3.18 7.23
CA LEU A 176 1.83 -3.17 8.53
C LEU A 176 2.65 -2.49 9.62
N LEU A 177 3.98 -2.62 9.61
CA LEU A 177 4.88 -1.95 10.56
C LEU A 177 4.81 -0.42 10.52
N LYS A 178 4.35 0.17 9.42
CA LYS A 178 4.06 1.62 9.36
C LYS A 178 2.86 2.02 10.23
N LYS A 179 2.01 1.07 10.64
CA LYS A 179 0.72 1.32 11.31
C LYS A 179 -0.13 2.36 10.54
N PRO A 180 -0.34 2.15 9.23
CA PRO A 180 -0.93 3.16 8.36
C PRO A 180 -2.43 3.32 8.61
N LYS A 181 -2.98 4.51 8.32
CA LYS A 181 -4.44 4.72 8.28
C LYS A 181 -5.08 4.10 7.02
N ILE A 182 -4.30 3.99 5.94
CA ILE A 182 -4.75 3.42 4.67
C ILE A 182 -3.74 2.38 4.19
N LEU A 183 -4.22 1.15 3.96
CA LEU A 183 -3.43 0.05 3.41
C LEU A 183 -3.95 -0.32 2.01
N ILE A 184 -3.09 -0.20 1.01
CA ILE A 184 -3.39 -0.53 -0.39
C ILE A 184 -2.65 -1.81 -0.77
N LEU A 185 -3.39 -2.80 -1.26
CA LEU A 185 -2.88 -4.08 -1.72
C LEU A 185 -3.15 -4.21 -3.23
N ASP A 186 -2.16 -3.88 -4.06
CA ASP A 186 -2.29 -3.94 -5.52
C ASP A 186 -1.88 -5.32 -6.03
N ASP A 187 -2.87 -6.19 -6.26
CA ASP A 187 -2.73 -7.60 -6.69
C ASP A 187 -1.68 -8.38 -5.87
N SER A 188 -1.51 -7.93 -4.62
CA SER A 188 -0.42 -8.34 -3.76
C SER A 188 -0.65 -9.68 -3.06
N THR A 189 -1.79 -10.34 -3.29
CA THR A 189 -2.06 -11.70 -2.78
C THR A 189 -2.09 -12.75 -3.90
N SER A 190 -1.79 -12.37 -5.14
CA SER A 190 -1.85 -13.27 -6.31
C SER A 190 -0.89 -14.46 -6.24
N ALA A 191 0.22 -14.32 -5.53
CA ALA A 191 1.22 -15.38 -5.32
C ALA A 191 1.02 -16.13 -3.98
N VAL A 192 0.00 -15.77 -3.19
CA VAL A 192 -0.35 -16.43 -1.92
C VAL A 192 -1.50 -17.41 -2.17
N ASP A 193 -1.44 -18.57 -1.55
CA ASP A 193 -2.53 -19.54 -1.65
C ASP A 193 -3.81 -19.04 -0.96
N THR A 194 -4.96 -19.53 -1.40
CA THR A 194 -6.29 -19.07 -0.94
C THR A 194 -6.49 -19.19 0.58
N LYS A 195 -5.93 -20.24 1.21
CA LYS A 195 -6.05 -20.45 2.65
C LYS A 195 -5.27 -19.38 3.42
N THR A 196 -4.04 -19.11 3.00
CA THR A 196 -3.19 -18.09 3.60
C THR A 196 -3.77 -16.69 3.37
N ASP A 197 -4.31 -16.39 2.18
CA ASP A 197 -4.98 -15.11 1.90
C ASP A 197 -6.20 -14.90 2.82
N ALA A 198 -7.02 -15.93 3.03
CA ALA A 198 -8.15 -15.86 3.96
C ALA A 198 -7.72 -15.57 5.41
N LEU A 199 -6.60 -16.15 5.88
CA LEU A 199 -6.03 -15.87 7.20
C LEU A 199 -5.53 -14.43 7.33
N ILE A 200 -4.85 -13.91 6.29
CA ILE A 200 -4.40 -12.51 6.25
C ILE A 200 -5.61 -11.56 6.33
N ARG A 201 -6.66 -11.82 5.55
CA ARG A 201 -7.89 -11.00 5.58
C ARG A 201 -8.59 -11.03 6.93
N LYS A 202 -8.65 -12.21 7.55
CA LYS A 202 -9.17 -12.35 8.89
C LYS A 202 -8.37 -11.53 9.90
N ALA A 203 -7.02 -11.64 9.87
CA ALA A 203 -6.14 -10.85 10.72
C ALA A 203 -6.35 -9.34 10.51
N PHE A 204 -6.52 -8.86 9.28
CA PHE A 204 -6.82 -7.46 9.00
C PHE A 204 -8.14 -6.99 9.59
N LYS A 205 -9.16 -7.84 9.57
CA LYS A 205 -10.46 -7.53 10.16
C LYS A 205 -10.41 -7.45 11.68
N ASP A 206 -9.68 -8.36 12.31
CA ASP A 206 -9.67 -8.54 13.75
C ASP A 206 -8.67 -7.57 14.43
N GLU A 207 -7.50 -7.33 13.82
CA GLU A 207 -6.36 -6.64 14.46
C GLU A 207 -6.14 -5.21 13.98
N ILE A 208 -6.61 -4.85 12.77
CA ILE A 208 -6.48 -3.50 12.23
C ILE A 208 -7.84 -2.97 11.70
N PRO A 209 -8.92 -3.02 12.51
CA PRO A 209 -10.27 -2.63 12.07
C PRO A 209 -10.33 -1.17 11.61
N ASP A 210 -9.59 -0.27 12.24
CA ASP A 210 -9.61 1.17 11.98
C ASP A 210 -8.83 1.57 10.72
N THR A 211 -7.96 0.69 10.20
CA THR A 211 -7.25 0.93 8.95
C THR A 211 -8.20 0.76 7.76
N THR A 212 -8.25 1.71 6.85
CA THR A 212 -8.96 1.57 5.57
C THR A 212 -8.14 0.68 4.62
N LYS A 213 -8.76 -0.35 4.07
CA LYS A 213 -8.10 -1.33 3.20
C LYS A 213 -8.64 -1.22 1.77
N ILE A 214 -7.74 -1.08 0.81
CA ILE A 214 -8.08 -1.13 -0.63
C ILE A 214 -7.37 -2.34 -1.22
N ILE A 215 -8.16 -3.27 -1.75
CA ILE A 215 -7.67 -4.53 -2.31
C ILE A 215 -7.97 -4.55 -3.80
N ILE A 216 -6.93 -4.49 -4.60
CA ILE A 216 -7.04 -4.63 -6.06
C ILE A 216 -6.86 -6.10 -6.41
N ALA A 217 -7.77 -6.64 -7.20
CA ALA A 217 -7.70 -8.01 -7.68
C ALA A 217 -8.05 -8.07 -9.18
N GLN A 218 -7.38 -8.98 -9.88
CA GLN A 218 -7.70 -9.29 -11.28
C GLN A 218 -8.80 -10.36 -11.39
N ARG A 219 -9.10 -11.08 -10.29
CA ARG A 219 -10.10 -12.16 -10.24
C ARG A 219 -11.08 -11.93 -9.12
N ILE A 220 -12.36 -12.22 -9.38
CA ILE A 220 -13.46 -12.10 -8.40
C ILE A 220 -13.22 -12.98 -7.16
N SER A 221 -12.66 -14.17 -7.33
CA SER A 221 -12.33 -15.09 -6.23
C SER A 221 -11.32 -14.53 -5.20
N SER A 222 -10.68 -13.42 -5.50
CA SER A 222 -9.70 -12.77 -4.62
C SER A 222 -10.31 -11.62 -3.78
N VAL A 223 -11.63 -11.40 -3.83
CA VAL A 223 -12.31 -10.26 -3.17
C VAL A 223 -13.52 -10.73 -2.31
N GLN A 224 -13.84 -12.02 -2.34
CA GLN A 224 -14.89 -12.63 -1.51
C GLN A 224 -14.41 -12.98 -0.11
#